data_9f813439e8547d07fa577fd43a68412f
#
_entry.id   9f813439e8547d07fa577fd43a68412f
#
_cell.length_a   1.000
_cell.length_b   1.000
_cell.length_c   1.000
_cell.angle_alpha   90.00
_cell.angle_beta   90.00
_cell.angle_gamma   90.00
#
_symmetry.space_group_name_H-M   'P 1'
#
loop_
_entity.id
_entity.type
_entity.pdbx_description
1 polymer ?
#
loop_
_entity_poly.entity_id
_entity_poly.type
_entity_poly.pdbx_seq_one_letter_code
_entity_poly.pdbx_strand_id
1 'polypeptide(L)'
;MLDARAYLSITLDPIRLAVLGHAAIGPVSLQDLSDRLDEPPRRVAEAIGTLRAAGLLTEDLRLDRDQLRMLATSLPREAAPDPGIVSETLWNPDERDILKRFISGDRLREIPANRRKRRVVLERLAMEFEPGIRYEETEVTFALHLWNPDYTALRRYLVDEGFMTRASGVYWRTGGRYAPGEGSAAAADWAVDTEAMRES
;
A
#
# COMPACT_ATOMS: atom_id res chain seq x y z
N MET A 1 10.24 19.92 7.03
CA MET A 1 9.78 18.58 6.61
C MET A 1 8.30 18.69 6.28
N LEU A 2 7.87 18.24 5.11
CA LEU A 2 6.46 18.27 4.73
C LEU A 2 5.71 17.24 5.59
N ASP A 3 4.63 17.66 6.25
CA ASP A 3 3.71 16.76 6.95
C ASP A 3 2.44 16.53 6.11
N ALA A 4 1.60 15.57 6.52
CA ALA A 4 0.40 15.21 5.78
C ALA A 4 -0.61 16.35 5.67
N ARG A 5 -0.72 17.18 6.69
CA ARG A 5 -1.63 18.33 6.69
C ARG A 5 -1.17 19.38 5.69
N ALA A 6 0.12 19.65 5.66
CA ALA A 6 0.71 20.57 4.70
C ALA A 6 0.58 20.02 3.27
N TYR A 7 0.81 18.71 3.07
CA TYR A 7 0.58 18.05 1.77
C TYR A 7 -0.87 18.23 1.29
N LEU A 8 -1.84 17.89 2.13
CA LEU A 8 -3.25 18.04 1.77
C LEU A 8 -3.60 19.50 1.48
N SER A 9 -3.12 20.44 2.30
CA SER A 9 -3.35 21.88 2.07
C SER A 9 -2.79 22.36 0.71
N ILE A 10 -1.63 21.87 0.31
CA ILE A 10 -1.01 22.20 -0.98
C ILE A 10 -1.80 21.58 -2.13
N THR A 11 -2.24 20.33 -2.00
CA THR A 11 -2.92 19.57 -3.07
C THR A 11 -4.42 19.87 -3.19
N LEU A 12 -5.02 20.61 -2.26
CA LEU A 12 -6.40 21.08 -2.38
C LEU A 12 -6.61 22.05 -3.56
N ASP A 13 -5.56 22.72 -4.02
CA ASP A 13 -5.63 23.55 -5.23
C ASP A 13 -5.71 22.66 -6.48
N PRO A 14 -6.73 22.83 -7.35
CA PRO A 14 -6.94 21.95 -8.49
C PRO A 14 -5.79 21.96 -9.50
N ILE A 15 -5.15 23.12 -9.72
CA ILE A 15 -4.04 23.24 -10.66
C ILE A 15 -2.83 22.49 -10.14
N ARG A 16 -2.50 22.63 -8.84
CA ARG A 16 -1.40 21.92 -8.21
C ARG A 16 -1.63 20.41 -8.23
N LEU A 17 -2.86 19.96 -7.95
CA LEU A 17 -3.21 18.54 -8.02
C LEU A 17 -3.08 18.00 -9.45
N ALA A 18 -3.54 18.75 -10.45
CA ALA A 18 -3.43 18.35 -11.85
C ALA A 18 -1.97 18.30 -12.32
N VAL A 19 -1.14 19.27 -11.93
CA VAL A 19 0.31 19.28 -12.20
C VAL A 19 0.97 18.02 -11.62
N LEU A 20 0.67 17.65 -10.36
CA LEU A 20 1.18 16.43 -9.75
C LEU A 20 0.73 15.18 -10.50
N GLY A 21 -0.54 15.13 -10.90
CA GLY A 21 -1.09 14.02 -11.68
C GLY A 21 -0.35 13.81 -13.00
N HIS A 22 -0.12 14.87 -13.76
CA HIS A 22 0.65 14.80 -15.01
C HIS A 22 2.11 14.41 -14.77
N ALA A 23 2.76 14.99 -13.76
CA ALA A 23 4.15 14.68 -13.40
C ALA A 23 4.34 13.22 -12.89
N ALA A 24 3.28 12.59 -12.40
CA ALA A 24 3.29 11.19 -11.96
C ALA A 24 3.28 10.19 -13.13
N ILE A 25 2.66 10.59 -14.26
CA ILE A 25 2.53 9.75 -15.45
C ILE A 25 3.82 9.79 -16.30
N GLY A 26 4.46 10.95 -16.40
CA GLY A 26 5.67 11.09 -17.22
C GLY A 26 6.30 12.48 -17.15
N PRO A 27 7.35 12.72 -17.94
CA PRO A 27 7.98 14.02 -18.02
C PRO A 27 7.01 15.05 -18.61
N VAL A 28 6.98 16.23 -18.02
CA VAL A 28 6.13 17.35 -18.45
C VAL A 28 6.97 18.62 -18.56
N SER A 29 6.53 19.54 -19.43
CA SER A 29 7.06 20.91 -19.50
C SER A 29 6.01 21.91 -19.03
N LEU A 30 6.46 23.14 -18.72
CA LEU A 30 5.54 24.22 -18.37
C LEU A 30 4.53 24.49 -19.50
N GLN A 31 4.98 24.46 -20.76
CA GLN A 31 4.12 24.70 -21.92
C GLN A 31 3.09 23.58 -22.06
N ASP A 32 3.52 22.32 -22.02
CA ASP A 32 2.60 21.17 -22.09
C ASP A 32 1.53 21.20 -21.02
N LEU A 33 1.91 21.59 -19.79
CA LEU A 33 0.96 21.71 -18.69
C LEU A 33 -0.02 22.86 -18.89
N SER A 34 0.44 24.01 -19.37
CA SER A 34 -0.42 25.13 -19.66
C SER A 34 -1.47 24.81 -20.73
N ASP A 35 -1.05 24.14 -21.80
CA ASP A 35 -1.91 23.74 -22.90
C ASP A 35 -2.93 22.68 -22.47
N ARG A 36 -2.50 21.69 -21.67
CA ARG A 36 -3.38 20.60 -21.19
C ARG A 36 -4.38 21.03 -20.13
N LEU A 37 -4.00 22.00 -19.29
CA LEU A 37 -4.85 22.48 -18.21
C LEU A 37 -5.71 23.69 -18.63
N ASP A 38 -5.50 24.20 -19.84
CA ASP A 38 -6.11 25.44 -20.33
C ASP A 38 -5.93 26.61 -19.33
N GLU A 39 -4.73 26.70 -18.76
CA GLU A 39 -4.39 27.71 -17.74
C GLU A 39 -3.18 28.56 -18.19
N PRO A 40 -3.19 29.86 -17.84
CA PRO A 40 -2.09 30.74 -18.18
C PRO A 40 -0.75 30.23 -17.65
N PRO A 41 0.35 30.29 -18.44
CA PRO A 41 1.67 29.82 -18.03
C PRO A 41 2.14 30.35 -16.67
N ARG A 42 1.76 31.57 -16.32
CA ARG A 42 2.08 32.17 -15.02
C ARG A 42 1.47 31.40 -13.85
N ARG A 43 0.19 31.02 -13.95
CA ARG A 43 -0.51 30.25 -12.90
C ARG A 43 0.08 28.85 -12.74
N VAL A 44 0.40 28.22 -13.86
CA VAL A 44 1.05 26.89 -13.85
C VAL A 44 2.47 26.97 -13.25
N ALA A 45 3.23 28.02 -13.59
CA ALA A 45 4.55 28.27 -13.01
C ALA A 45 4.51 28.51 -11.50
N GLU A 46 3.51 29.26 -11.00
CA GLU A 46 3.27 29.46 -9.57
C GLU A 46 2.94 28.15 -8.84
N ALA A 47 2.11 27.30 -9.47
CA ALA A 47 1.80 25.97 -8.96
C ALA A 47 3.04 25.06 -8.88
N ILE A 48 3.83 25.01 -9.95
CA ILE A 48 5.11 24.27 -10.02
C ILE A 48 6.06 24.77 -8.93
N GLY A 49 6.23 26.07 -8.78
CA GLY A 49 7.09 26.67 -7.76
C GLY A 49 6.71 26.25 -6.35
N THR A 50 5.40 26.25 -6.03
CA THR A 50 4.88 25.81 -4.73
C THR A 50 5.15 24.32 -4.50
N LEU A 51 4.92 23.48 -5.50
CA LEU A 51 5.14 22.03 -5.42
C LEU A 51 6.63 21.68 -5.29
N ARG A 52 7.53 22.40 -5.97
CA ARG A 52 8.97 22.26 -5.81
C ARG A 52 9.45 22.68 -4.42
N ALA A 53 8.98 23.83 -3.95
CA ALA A 53 9.32 24.31 -2.59
C ALA A 53 8.87 23.34 -1.51
N ALA A 54 7.79 22.58 -1.75
CA ALA A 54 7.32 21.52 -0.87
C ALA A 54 8.08 20.18 -1.06
N GLY A 55 8.98 20.07 -2.02
CA GLY A 55 9.72 18.84 -2.34
C GLY A 55 8.87 17.76 -3.03
N LEU A 56 7.73 18.12 -3.59
CA LEU A 56 6.84 17.19 -4.29
C LEU A 56 7.19 16.99 -5.77
N LEU A 57 7.94 17.94 -6.33
CA LEU A 57 8.46 17.86 -7.70
C LEU A 57 9.98 18.00 -7.69
N THR A 58 10.64 17.20 -8.51
CA THR A 58 12.06 17.32 -8.82
C THR A 58 12.33 18.54 -9.73
N GLU A 59 13.60 18.87 -9.97
CA GLU A 59 13.99 19.93 -10.91
C GLU A 59 13.51 19.64 -12.33
N ASP A 60 13.46 18.38 -12.73
CA ASP A 60 12.99 17.91 -14.05
C ASP A 60 11.45 17.79 -14.14
N LEU A 61 10.71 18.41 -13.23
CA LEU A 61 9.25 18.36 -13.15
C LEU A 61 8.67 16.93 -13.06
N ARG A 62 9.36 16.03 -12.40
CA ARG A 62 8.86 14.70 -12.08
C ARG A 62 8.35 14.65 -10.65
N LEU A 63 7.39 13.80 -10.40
CA LEU A 63 6.91 13.54 -9.04
C LEU A 63 8.02 12.92 -8.19
N ASP A 64 8.33 13.54 -7.05
CA ASP A 64 9.25 12.97 -6.06
C ASP A 64 8.53 11.87 -5.25
N ARG A 65 8.66 10.63 -5.73
CA ARG A 65 8.02 9.46 -5.10
C ARG A 65 8.62 9.13 -3.74
N ASP A 66 9.89 9.45 -3.53
CA ASP A 66 10.54 9.15 -2.25
C ASP A 66 10.07 10.11 -1.16
N GLN A 67 9.83 11.37 -1.51
CA GLN A 67 9.20 12.32 -0.60
C GLN A 67 7.77 11.88 -0.22
N LEU A 68 6.98 11.41 -1.17
CA LEU A 68 5.64 10.88 -0.90
C LEU A 68 5.68 9.62 -0.02
N ARG A 69 6.65 8.73 -0.25
CA ARG A 69 6.84 7.54 0.61
C ARG A 69 7.22 7.94 2.03
N MET A 70 8.14 8.89 2.20
CA MET A 70 8.49 9.40 3.52
C MET A 70 7.28 10.01 4.22
N LEU A 71 6.46 10.79 3.50
CA LEU A 71 5.24 11.37 4.02
C LEU A 71 4.25 10.28 4.47
N ALA A 72 4.00 9.30 3.63
CA ALA A 72 3.11 8.18 3.94
C ALA A 72 3.60 7.37 5.17
N THR A 73 4.93 7.20 5.34
CA THR A 73 5.49 6.53 6.51
C THR A 73 5.44 7.38 7.78
N SER A 74 5.33 8.70 7.64
CA SER A 74 5.21 9.64 8.77
C SER A 74 3.77 9.81 9.27
N LEU A 75 2.78 9.42 8.46
CA LEU A 75 1.39 9.44 8.90
C LEU A 75 1.20 8.50 10.08
N PRO A 76 0.52 8.94 11.16
CA PRO A 76 0.00 8.00 12.12
C PRO A 76 -0.89 7.05 11.32
N ARG A 77 -0.46 5.81 11.17
CA ARG A 77 -1.35 4.78 10.65
C ARG A 77 -2.50 4.74 11.63
N GLU A 78 -3.72 4.95 11.12
CA GLU A 78 -4.91 4.69 11.91
C GLU A 78 -4.71 3.31 12.51
N ALA A 79 -4.63 3.25 13.86
CA ALA A 79 -4.33 1.99 14.52
C ALA A 79 -5.33 1.00 13.95
N ALA A 80 -4.84 0.01 13.23
CA ALA A 80 -5.70 -1.08 12.77
C ALA A 80 -6.56 -1.43 13.97
N PRO A 81 -7.90 -1.42 13.83
CA PRO A 81 -8.83 -1.49 14.96
C PRO A 81 -8.27 -2.48 15.94
N ASP A 82 -8.05 -2.04 17.17
CA ASP A 82 -7.25 -2.66 18.23
C ASP A 82 -7.24 -4.18 18.01
N PRO A 83 -6.08 -4.83 17.82
CA PRO A 83 -6.06 -6.27 17.65
C PRO A 83 -6.94 -7.02 18.65
N GLY A 84 -7.32 -6.37 19.78
CA GLY A 84 -8.28 -6.82 20.75
C GLY A 84 -9.67 -7.17 20.18
N ILE A 85 -10.27 -6.34 19.35
CA ILE A 85 -11.67 -6.56 18.89
C ILE A 85 -11.71 -7.57 17.71
N VAL A 86 -10.75 -7.50 16.80
CA VAL A 86 -10.64 -8.48 15.71
C VAL A 86 -10.02 -9.79 16.21
N SER A 87 -9.22 -9.75 17.30
CA SER A 87 -8.48 -10.91 17.79
C SER A 87 -9.32 -11.89 18.61
N GLU A 88 -10.39 -11.45 19.29
CA GLU A 88 -11.18 -12.38 20.09
C GLU A 88 -12.04 -13.34 19.27
N THR A 89 -12.41 -12.94 18.06
CA THR A 89 -13.19 -13.76 17.12
C THR A 89 -12.35 -14.53 16.10
N LEU A 90 -11.19 -13.99 15.71
CA LEU A 90 -10.38 -14.56 14.63
C LEU A 90 -9.18 -15.37 15.12
N TRP A 91 -8.60 -15.03 16.28
CA TRP A 91 -7.36 -15.62 16.77
C TRP A 91 -7.60 -16.37 18.08
N ASN A 92 -7.12 -17.60 18.17
CA ASN A 92 -7.09 -18.33 19.44
C ASN A 92 -6.09 -17.72 20.44
N PRO A 93 -6.16 -18.04 21.75
CA PRO A 93 -5.30 -17.44 22.77
C PRO A 93 -3.79 -17.54 22.46
N ASP A 94 -3.34 -18.70 22.00
CA ASP A 94 -1.92 -18.93 21.67
C ASP A 94 -1.45 -18.04 20.51
N GLU A 95 -2.29 -17.88 19.49
CA GLU A 95 -2.01 -17.02 18.34
C GLU A 95 -1.99 -15.55 18.72
N ARG A 96 -2.89 -15.12 19.60
CA ARG A 96 -2.91 -13.77 20.16
C ARG A 96 -1.62 -13.45 20.91
N ASP A 97 -1.13 -14.39 21.72
CA ASP A 97 0.12 -14.21 22.44
C ASP A 97 1.32 -14.14 21.49
N ILE A 98 1.31 -14.92 20.41
CA ILE A 98 2.30 -14.80 19.33
C ILE A 98 2.22 -13.40 18.70
N LEU A 99 1.05 -12.92 18.29
CA LEU A 99 0.89 -11.62 17.67
C LEU A 99 1.35 -10.49 18.60
N LYS A 100 0.93 -10.49 19.87
CA LYS A 100 1.36 -9.49 20.89
C LYS A 100 2.87 -9.47 21.09
N ARG A 101 3.53 -10.62 21.00
CA ARG A 101 4.97 -10.70 21.18
C ARG A 101 5.75 -10.11 20.01
N PHE A 102 5.31 -10.36 18.77
CA PHE A 102 6.05 -9.98 17.57
C PHE A 102 5.56 -8.69 16.92
N ILE A 103 4.33 -8.27 17.17
CA ILE A 103 3.74 -7.04 16.65
C ILE A 103 3.63 -6.00 17.75
N SER A 104 4.00 -4.77 17.47
CA SER A 104 3.88 -3.63 18.36
C SER A 104 3.28 -2.46 17.60
N GLY A 105 2.03 -2.11 17.91
CA GLY A 105 1.27 -1.18 17.10
C GLY A 105 1.12 -1.72 15.68
N ASP A 106 1.61 -0.97 14.73
CA ASP A 106 1.59 -1.27 13.30
C ASP A 106 2.93 -1.80 12.75
N ARG A 107 3.83 -2.28 13.62
CA ARG A 107 5.16 -2.76 13.21
C ARG A 107 5.44 -4.16 13.70
N LEU A 108 6.07 -4.93 12.82
CA LEU A 108 6.65 -6.22 13.15
C LEU A 108 8.06 -5.99 13.70
N ARG A 109 8.27 -6.36 14.97
CA ARG A 109 9.56 -6.19 15.67
C ARG A 109 10.66 -7.05 15.05
N GLU A 110 10.33 -8.31 14.79
CA GLU A 110 11.23 -9.29 14.16
C GLU A 110 10.41 -10.36 13.42
N ILE A 111 10.98 -10.94 12.37
CA ILE A 111 10.37 -12.07 11.66
C ILE A 111 10.65 -13.34 12.47
N PRO A 112 9.64 -14.07 12.96
CA PRO A 112 9.86 -15.25 13.79
C PRO A 112 10.65 -16.33 13.06
N ALA A 113 11.75 -16.83 13.66
CA ALA A 113 12.52 -17.94 13.14
C ALA A 113 11.70 -19.25 13.11
N ASN A 114 10.86 -19.47 14.14
CA ASN A 114 9.97 -20.62 14.20
C ASN A 114 8.84 -20.50 13.18
N ARG A 115 8.71 -21.51 12.30
CA ARG A 115 7.75 -21.52 11.19
C ARG A 115 6.29 -21.36 11.66
N ARG A 116 5.88 -22.07 12.74
CA ARG A 116 4.51 -21.97 13.26
C ARG A 116 4.18 -20.55 13.71
N LYS A 117 5.08 -19.88 14.43
CA LYS A 117 4.90 -18.50 14.89
C LYS A 117 4.95 -17.55 13.71
N ARG A 118 5.87 -17.75 12.78
CA ARG A 118 5.98 -16.95 11.56
C ARG A 118 4.69 -17.02 10.74
N ARG A 119 4.11 -18.19 10.58
CA ARG A 119 2.86 -18.39 9.85
C ARG A 119 1.69 -17.56 10.43
N VAL A 120 1.56 -17.50 11.75
CA VAL A 120 0.55 -16.67 12.43
C VAL A 120 0.77 -15.18 12.11
N VAL A 121 2.01 -14.71 12.18
CA VAL A 121 2.37 -13.33 11.84
C VAL A 121 2.10 -13.04 10.36
N LEU A 122 2.48 -13.93 9.46
CA LEU A 122 2.26 -13.76 8.02
C LEU A 122 0.77 -13.76 7.67
N GLU A 123 -0.04 -14.57 8.34
CA GLU A 123 -1.49 -14.58 8.17
C GLU A 123 -2.10 -13.22 8.55
N ARG A 124 -1.61 -12.62 9.65
CA ARG A 124 -2.02 -11.26 10.02
C ARG A 124 -1.59 -10.23 8.97
N LEU A 125 -0.36 -10.33 8.44
CA LEU A 125 0.12 -9.44 7.40
C LEU A 125 -0.64 -9.59 6.08
N ALA A 126 -1.08 -10.80 5.75
CA ALA A 126 -1.88 -11.06 4.56
C ALA A 126 -3.23 -10.32 4.58
N MET A 127 -3.76 -9.99 5.76
CA MET A 127 -4.99 -9.21 5.90
C MET A 127 -4.86 -7.74 5.48
N GLU A 128 -3.64 -7.27 5.21
CA GLU A 128 -3.41 -5.93 4.61
C GLU A 128 -3.80 -5.89 3.12
N PHE A 129 -3.99 -7.05 2.52
CA PHE A 129 -4.35 -7.19 1.11
C PHE A 129 -5.78 -7.70 0.99
N GLU A 130 -6.61 -6.98 0.26
CA GLU A 130 -8.00 -7.36 0.03
C GLU A 130 -8.08 -8.60 -0.87
N PRO A 131 -8.94 -9.57 -0.55
CA PRO A 131 -9.21 -10.71 -1.41
C PRO A 131 -9.75 -10.28 -2.77
N GLY A 132 -9.27 -10.91 -3.85
CA GLY A 132 -9.71 -10.60 -5.21
C GLY A 132 -9.04 -9.38 -5.85
N ILE A 133 -8.32 -8.57 -5.09
CA ILE A 133 -7.56 -7.44 -5.63
C ILE A 133 -6.17 -7.88 -6.08
N ARG A 134 -5.71 -7.33 -7.20
CA ARG A 134 -4.37 -7.53 -7.75
C ARG A 134 -3.50 -6.32 -7.44
N TYR A 135 -2.30 -6.58 -6.94
CA TYR A 135 -1.33 -5.57 -6.51
C TYR A 135 -0.06 -5.70 -7.33
N GLU A 136 0.47 -4.60 -7.79
CA GLU A 136 1.81 -4.56 -8.36
C GLU A 136 2.89 -4.85 -7.28
N GLU A 137 4.04 -5.38 -7.69
CA GLU A 137 5.14 -5.69 -6.76
C GLU A 137 5.55 -4.48 -5.91
N THR A 138 5.49 -3.28 -6.47
CA THR A 138 5.80 -2.02 -5.78
C THR A 138 4.81 -1.71 -4.67
N GLU A 139 3.52 -1.98 -4.87
CA GLU A 139 2.47 -1.78 -3.86
C GLU A 139 2.63 -2.74 -2.70
N VAL A 140 2.87 -4.04 -3.00
CA VAL A 140 3.14 -5.05 -1.98
C VAL A 140 4.41 -4.72 -1.19
N THR A 141 5.46 -4.32 -1.88
CA THR A 141 6.72 -3.89 -1.27
C THR A 141 6.50 -2.72 -0.34
N PHE A 142 5.74 -1.71 -0.75
CA PHE A 142 5.41 -0.56 0.06
C PHE A 142 4.62 -0.95 1.31
N ALA A 143 3.55 -1.73 1.16
CA ALA A 143 2.73 -2.19 2.29
C ALA A 143 3.56 -2.96 3.33
N LEU A 144 4.39 -3.90 2.88
CA LEU A 144 5.23 -4.71 3.77
C LEU A 144 6.39 -3.93 4.39
N HIS A 145 6.93 -2.92 3.70
CA HIS A 145 7.97 -2.05 4.24
C HIS A 145 7.48 -1.25 5.45
N LEU A 146 6.20 -0.91 5.49
CA LEU A 146 5.59 -0.25 6.65
C LEU A 146 5.64 -1.15 7.90
N TRP A 147 5.60 -2.47 7.73
CA TRP A 147 5.66 -3.44 8.81
C TRP A 147 7.08 -3.76 9.26
N ASN A 148 8.00 -3.99 8.32
CA ASN A 148 9.36 -4.38 8.65
C ASN A 148 10.33 -4.00 7.53
N PRO A 149 11.56 -3.52 7.85
CA PRO A 149 12.58 -3.22 6.84
C PRO A 149 12.95 -4.41 5.95
N ASP A 150 12.86 -5.65 6.47
CA ASP A 150 13.07 -6.88 5.68
C ASP A 150 11.77 -7.33 4.97
N TYR A 151 11.18 -6.40 4.24
CA TYR A 151 9.98 -6.65 3.41
C TYR A 151 10.21 -7.72 2.33
N THR A 152 11.45 -7.87 1.88
CA THR A 152 11.81 -8.87 0.87
C THR A 152 11.59 -10.29 1.40
N ALA A 153 12.03 -10.56 2.63
CA ALA A 153 11.77 -11.83 3.29
C ALA A 153 10.28 -12.03 3.55
N LEU A 154 9.56 -10.99 4.01
CA LEU A 154 8.12 -11.05 4.24
C LEU A 154 7.35 -11.39 2.96
N ARG A 155 7.65 -10.71 1.85
CA ARG A 155 7.02 -10.94 0.55
C ARG A 155 7.23 -12.39 0.07
N ARG A 156 8.47 -12.89 0.18
CA ARG A 156 8.78 -14.28 -0.16
C ARG A 156 8.01 -15.26 0.71
N TYR A 157 8.00 -15.06 2.03
CA TYR A 157 7.30 -15.96 2.95
C TYR A 157 5.78 -15.95 2.74
N LEU A 158 5.17 -14.82 2.38
CA LEU A 158 3.73 -14.76 2.06
C LEU A 158 3.39 -15.65 0.87
N VAL A 159 4.26 -15.73 -0.13
CA VAL A 159 4.09 -16.62 -1.28
C VAL A 159 4.41 -18.08 -0.89
N ASP A 160 5.53 -18.33 -0.21
CA ASP A 160 5.98 -19.68 0.17
C ASP A 160 4.98 -20.39 1.11
N GLU A 161 4.31 -19.64 1.99
CA GLU A 161 3.30 -20.17 2.93
C GLU A 161 1.86 -20.15 2.36
N GLY A 162 1.68 -19.72 1.08
CA GLY A 162 0.42 -19.77 0.36
C GLY A 162 -0.60 -18.70 0.76
N PHE A 163 -0.17 -17.64 1.41
CA PHE A 163 -1.04 -16.49 1.72
C PHE A 163 -1.23 -15.57 0.54
N MET A 164 -0.24 -15.50 -0.34
CA MET A 164 -0.28 -14.77 -1.60
C MET A 164 0.21 -15.64 -2.75
N THR A 165 -0.28 -15.34 -3.94
CA THR A 165 0.25 -15.88 -5.19
C THR A 165 0.78 -14.73 -6.04
N ARG A 166 1.72 -15.04 -6.94
CA ARG A 166 2.27 -14.06 -7.88
C ARG A 166 2.39 -14.62 -9.29
N ALA A 167 2.16 -13.77 -10.28
CA ALA A 167 2.49 -14.04 -11.69
C ALA A 167 2.87 -12.73 -12.37
N SER A 168 3.96 -12.74 -13.13
CA SER A 168 4.41 -11.59 -13.96
C SER A 168 4.51 -10.27 -13.19
N GLY A 169 4.99 -10.29 -11.93
CA GLY A 169 5.14 -9.08 -11.12
C GLY A 169 3.86 -8.62 -10.40
N VAL A 170 2.74 -9.30 -10.62
CA VAL A 170 1.45 -9.03 -9.97
C VAL A 170 1.22 -10.04 -8.85
N TYR A 171 0.73 -9.56 -7.71
CA TYR A 171 0.45 -10.33 -6.50
C TYR A 171 -1.03 -10.25 -6.15
N TRP A 172 -1.57 -11.31 -5.56
CA TRP A 172 -2.92 -11.33 -4.99
C TRP A 172 -3.00 -12.27 -3.82
N ARG A 173 -3.91 -11.99 -2.92
CA ARG A 173 -4.16 -12.82 -1.74
C ARG A 173 -4.92 -14.08 -2.13
N THR A 174 -4.42 -15.24 -1.70
CA THR A 174 -5.00 -16.57 -1.97
C THR A 174 -5.29 -17.38 -0.70
N GLY A 175 -4.87 -16.90 0.46
CA GLY A 175 -5.04 -17.63 1.70
C GLY A 175 -5.16 -16.75 2.93
N GLY A 176 -5.30 -17.41 4.09
CA GLY A 176 -5.49 -16.75 5.38
C GLY A 176 -6.95 -16.50 5.72
N ARG A 177 -7.18 -16.02 6.94
CA ARG A 177 -8.50 -15.71 7.49
C ARG A 177 -9.03 -14.41 6.90
N TYR A 178 -10.34 -14.33 6.77
CA TYR A 178 -11.04 -13.12 6.35
C TYR A 178 -11.62 -12.41 7.56
N ALA A 179 -11.59 -11.09 7.58
CA ALA A 179 -12.32 -10.33 8.58
C ALA A 179 -13.83 -10.51 8.37
N PRO A 180 -14.64 -10.50 9.45
CA PRO A 180 -16.10 -10.55 9.31
C PRO A 180 -16.58 -9.38 8.44
N GLY A 181 -17.12 -9.69 7.25
CA GLY A 181 -17.57 -8.71 6.26
C GLY A 181 -16.75 -8.66 4.96
N GLU A 182 -15.50 -9.13 4.93
CA GLU A 182 -14.65 -9.10 3.74
C GLU A 182 -14.92 -10.23 2.73
N GLY A 183 -15.63 -11.27 3.08
CA GLY A 183 -15.71 -12.51 2.28
C GLY A 183 -16.97 -12.70 1.44
N SER A 184 -17.94 -11.79 1.48
CA SER A 184 -19.27 -12.10 0.89
C SER A 184 -19.38 -11.82 -0.61
N ALA A 185 -18.56 -10.95 -1.19
CA ALA A 185 -18.66 -10.60 -2.61
C ALA A 185 -17.60 -11.28 -3.49
N ALA A 186 -16.41 -11.54 -2.98
CA ALA A 186 -15.29 -12.05 -3.78
C ALA A 186 -15.25 -13.59 -3.89
N ALA A 187 -15.93 -14.31 -3.00
CA ALA A 187 -15.92 -15.77 -3.00
C ALA A 187 -16.81 -16.39 -4.10
N ALA A 188 -17.72 -15.62 -4.69
CA ALA A 188 -18.65 -16.13 -5.70
C ALA A 188 -18.11 -16.06 -7.14
N ASP A 189 -17.18 -15.14 -7.43
CA ASP A 189 -16.79 -14.84 -8.82
C ASP A 189 -15.58 -15.64 -9.31
N TRP A 190 -14.69 -16.11 -8.42
CA TRP A 190 -13.51 -16.87 -8.82
C TRP A 190 -13.75 -18.39 -8.94
N ALA A 191 -14.80 -18.91 -8.32
CA ALA A 191 -15.15 -20.33 -8.39
C ALA A 191 -15.59 -20.76 -9.79
N VAL A 192 -16.10 -19.82 -10.58
CA VAL A 192 -16.61 -20.06 -11.94
C VAL A 192 -15.47 -20.20 -12.96
N ASP A 193 -14.36 -19.46 -12.77
CA ASP A 193 -13.24 -19.47 -13.74
C ASP A 193 -12.31 -20.70 -13.59
N THR A 194 -12.33 -21.36 -12.44
CA THR A 194 -11.44 -22.52 -12.19
C THR A 194 -11.98 -23.82 -12.82
N GLU A 195 -13.29 -23.94 -13.03
CA GLU A 195 -13.90 -25.08 -13.73
C GLU A 195 -13.69 -24.99 -15.24
N ALA A 196 -13.71 -23.79 -15.81
CA ALA A 196 -13.49 -23.60 -17.26
C ALA A 196 -12.05 -23.90 -17.71
N MET A 197 -11.07 -23.85 -16.82
CA MET A 197 -9.65 -24.16 -17.11
C MET A 197 -9.29 -25.65 -16.95
N ARG A 198 -10.18 -26.50 -16.42
CA ARG A 198 -9.95 -27.93 -16.26
C ARG A 198 -10.51 -28.77 -17.40
N GLU A 199 -11.27 -28.18 -18.32
CA GLU A 199 -11.90 -28.87 -19.49
C GLU A 199 -11.30 -28.47 -20.85
N SER A 200 -10.11 -27.84 -20.87
CA SER A 200 -9.38 -27.53 -22.11
C SER A 200 -8.01 -28.23 -22.14
#